data_e9cb1e6605c3ecf8f7a7d4aba911b8d3
#
_entry.id   e9cb1e6605c3ecf8f7a7d4aba911b8d3
#
_cell.length_a   1.000
_cell.length_b   1.000
_cell.length_c   1.000
_cell.angle_alpha   90.00
_cell.angle_beta   90.00
_cell.angle_gamma   90.00
#
_symmetry.space_group_name_H-M   'P 1'
#
loop_
_entity.id
_entity.type
_entity.pdbx_description
1 polymer ?
#
loop_
_entity_poly.entity_id
_entity_poly.type
_entity_poly.pdbx_seq_one_letter_code
_entity_poly.pdbx_strand_id
1 'polypeptide(L)' 'MAQPAGGISHGVRYEFVVEGDLSERAKAAFPDLSIARVPATFTRMFGPIDDDTALRGMLARFDALGLTVVELRRLPD' A
#
# COMPACT_ATOMS: atom_id res chain seq x y z
N MET A 1 -1.02 27.59 6.05
CA MET A 1 -1.07 26.94 6.00
C MET A 1 -0.76 26.21 5.86
N ALA A 2 -0.71 26.29 5.61
CA ALA A 2 -0.64 25.50 5.39
C ALA A 2 -0.25 24.73 5.24
N GLN A 3 -0.16 24.71 5.03
CA GLN A 3 0.00 23.83 4.86
C GLN A 3 0.31 23.40 4.46
N PRO A 4 0.37 23.74 4.24
CA PRO A 4 0.57 23.10 3.67
C PRO A 4 1.05 22.44 3.35
N ALA A 5 1.07 22.76 3.06
CA ALA A 5 1.34 22.09 2.67
C ALA A 5 1.73 21.26 2.76
N GLY A 6 1.80 21.35 2.95
CA GLY A 6 2.02 20.61 2.96
C GLY A 6 1.99 19.86 2.92
N GLY A 7 1.81 19.98 3.19
CA GLY A 7 1.76 18.94 3.17
C GLY A 7 1.57 18.36 2.37
N ILE A 8 1.52 18.72 2.15
CA ILE A 8 1.32 18.39 1.36
C ILE A 8 1.70 17.54 0.73
N SER A 9 1.44 17.46 0.34
CA SER A 9 1.65 16.84 -0.52
C SER A 9 2.33 15.80 -0.69
N HIS A 10 2.80 15.40 -0.07
CA HIS A 10 3.45 14.29 -0.29
C HIS A 10 2.61 13.18 -0.24
N GLY A 11 2.87 12.33 -0.93
CA GLY A 11 2.36 11.09 -0.76
C GLY A 11 0.97 10.95 -1.15
N VAL A 12 0.76 10.76 -2.37
CA VAL A 12 -0.53 10.30 -2.82
C VAL A 12 -0.79 8.96 -2.15
N ARG A 13 -1.98 8.76 -1.67
CA ARG A 13 -2.34 7.53 -1.00
C ARG A 13 -2.82 6.51 -2.02
N TYR A 14 -2.37 5.28 -1.83
CA TYR A 14 -2.75 4.17 -2.69
C TYR A 14 -3.32 3.03 -1.88
N GLU A 15 -4.16 2.24 -2.52
CA GLU A 15 -4.66 1.02 -1.94
C GLU A 15 -4.25 -0.14 -2.82
N PHE A 16 -3.69 -1.16 -2.19
CA PHE A 16 -3.30 -2.40 -2.86
C PHE A 16 -4.19 -3.51 -2.31
N VAL A 17 -4.87 -4.20 -3.19
CA VAL A 17 -5.66 -5.36 -2.77
C VAL A 17 -4.87 -6.59 -3.19
N VAL A 18 -4.46 -7.37 -2.22
CA VAL A 18 -3.68 -8.58 -2.49
C VAL A 18 -4.51 -9.81 -2.20
N GLU A 19 -4.26 -10.85 -2.96
CA GLU A 19 -4.96 -12.10 -2.82
C GLU A 19 -4.47 -12.83 -1.58
N GLY A 20 -5.41 -13.37 -0.82
CA GLY A 20 -5.08 -14.19 0.33
C GLY A 20 -4.92 -13.42 1.62
N ASP A 21 -4.52 -14.14 2.64
CA ASP A 21 -4.32 -13.64 3.98
C ASP A 21 -2.83 -13.52 4.22
N LEU A 22 -2.38 -12.36 4.66
CA LEU A 22 -0.95 -12.15 4.85
C LEU A 22 -0.48 -12.74 6.17
N SER A 23 0.69 -13.38 6.14
CA SER A 23 1.34 -13.80 7.37
C SER A 23 1.84 -12.57 8.12
N GLU A 24 2.12 -12.74 9.40
CA GLU A 24 2.68 -11.65 10.20
C GLU A 24 4.01 -11.17 9.62
N ARG A 25 4.78 -12.11 9.07
CA ARG A 25 6.05 -11.78 8.47
C ARG A 25 5.87 -10.90 7.22
N ALA A 26 4.88 -11.23 6.40
CA ALA A 26 4.61 -10.43 5.22
C ALA A 26 4.14 -9.04 5.61
N LYS A 27 3.27 -8.94 6.63
CA LYS A 27 2.81 -7.64 7.10
C LYS A 27 3.96 -6.78 7.60
N ALA A 28 4.91 -7.39 8.27
CA ALA A 28 6.05 -6.66 8.81
C ALA A 28 6.94 -6.06 7.72
N ALA A 29 6.84 -6.56 6.50
CA ALA A 29 7.60 -6.02 5.37
C ALA A 29 7.04 -4.69 4.86
N PHE A 30 5.85 -4.29 5.34
CA PHE A 30 5.20 -3.07 4.87
C PHE A 30 4.80 -2.18 6.04
N PRO A 31 5.78 -1.68 6.79
CA PRO A 31 5.47 -0.91 8.00
C PRO A 31 4.75 0.41 7.72
N ASP A 32 4.88 0.93 6.52
CA ASP A 32 4.27 2.20 6.17
C ASP A 32 2.84 2.08 5.66
N LEU A 33 2.37 0.86 5.49
CA LEU A 33 1.00 0.64 5.02
C LEU A 33 0.11 0.18 6.15
N SER A 34 -1.12 0.68 6.12
CA SER A 34 -2.16 0.18 7.01
C SER A 34 -2.78 -1.05 6.36
N ILE A 35 -3.13 -2.02 7.16
CA ILE A 35 -3.65 -3.28 6.64
C ILE A 35 -5.03 -3.51 7.21
N ALA A 36 -5.98 -3.73 6.31
CA ALA A 36 -7.35 -4.05 6.70
C ALA A 36 -7.70 -5.42 6.14
N ARG A 37 -8.15 -6.31 7.01
CA ARG A 37 -8.59 -7.61 6.58
C ARG A 37 -9.97 -7.49 6.01
N VAL A 38 -10.14 -8.06 4.85
CA VAL A 38 -11.45 -8.16 4.25
C VAL A 38 -11.92 -9.58 4.50
N PRO A 39 -13.14 -9.78 4.89
CA PRO A 39 -13.65 -11.14 5.01
C PRO A 39 -13.43 -11.85 3.70
N ALA A 40 -13.10 -13.07 3.74
CA ALA A 40 -12.90 -13.90 2.58
C ALA A 40 -11.43 -14.00 2.22
N THR A 41 -11.05 -13.61 1.03
CA THR A 41 -9.79 -14.05 0.47
C THR A 41 -8.84 -12.94 0.13
N PHE A 42 -9.13 -11.72 0.53
CA PHE A 42 -8.30 -10.60 0.15
C PHE A 42 -7.83 -9.82 1.36
N THR A 43 -6.70 -9.18 1.20
CA THR A 43 -6.17 -8.24 2.20
C THR A 43 -6.00 -6.90 1.52
N ARG A 44 -6.47 -5.85 2.15
CA ARG A 44 -6.31 -4.49 1.65
C ARG A 44 -5.20 -3.80 2.41
N MET A 45 -4.28 -3.18 1.68
CA MET A 45 -3.17 -2.45 2.27
C MET A 45 -3.17 -1.06 1.68
N PHE A 46 -3.06 -0.04 2.52
CA PHE A 46 -3.14 1.32 2.01
C PHE A 46 -2.22 2.24 2.79
N GLY A 47 -1.76 3.26 2.12
CA GLY A 47 -0.88 4.24 2.72
C GLY A 47 -0.30 5.18 1.70
N PRO A 48 0.52 6.12 2.15
CA PRO A 48 1.13 7.10 1.27
C PRO A 48 2.28 6.52 0.46
N ILE A 49 2.37 6.95 -0.78
CA ILE A 49 3.47 6.59 -1.69
C ILE A 49 4.01 7.92 -2.22
N ASP A 50 5.29 8.17 -2.02
CA ASP A 50 5.85 9.47 -2.31
C ASP A 50 6.01 9.78 -3.79
N ASP A 51 6.39 8.78 -4.58
CA ASP A 51 6.63 9.01 -6.00
C ASP A 51 6.54 7.68 -6.76
N ASP A 52 6.71 7.76 -8.07
CA ASP A 52 6.61 6.58 -8.93
C ASP A 52 7.67 5.54 -8.62
N THR A 53 8.85 5.99 -8.23
CA THR A 53 9.92 5.06 -7.88
C THR A 53 9.54 4.26 -6.64
N ALA A 54 8.97 4.95 -5.64
CA ALA A 54 8.50 4.29 -4.43
C ALA A 54 7.38 3.30 -4.74
N LEU A 55 6.48 3.67 -5.65
CA LEU A 55 5.39 2.79 -6.05
C LEU A 55 5.92 1.53 -6.71
N ARG A 56 6.85 1.69 -7.63
CA ARG A 56 7.45 0.53 -8.30
C ARG A 56 8.21 -0.35 -7.33
N GLY A 57 8.91 0.27 -6.38
CA GLY A 57 9.60 -0.48 -5.34
C GLY A 57 8.65 -1.28 -4.48
N MET A 58 7.50 -0.71 -4.16
CA MET A 58 6.49 -1.40 -3.40
C MET A 58 5.95 -2.61 -4.17
N LEU A 59 5.63 -2.41 -5.45
CA LEU A 59 5.13 -3.51 -6.28
C LEU A 59 6.18 -4.62 -6.43
N ALA A 60 7.44 -4.26 -6.55
CA ALA A 60 8.52 -5.24 -6.62
C ALA A 60 8.62 -6.03 -5.32
N ARG A 61 8.38 -5.38 -4.19
CA ARG A 61 8.39 -6.05 -2.90
C ARG A 61 7.25 -7.05 -2.77
N PHE A 62 6.05 -6.67 -3.22
CA PHE A 62 4.94 -7.61 -3.26
C PHE A 62 5.31 -8.83 -4.08
N ASP A 63 5.90 -8.62 -5.24
CA ASP A 63 6.28 -9.70 -6.11
C ASP A 63 7.34 -10.59 -5.45
N ALA A 64 8.34 -9.98 -4.83
CA ALA A 64 9.41 -10.74 -4.18
C ALA A 64 8.90 -11.61 -3.04
N LEU A 65 7.81 -11.19 -2.41
CA LEU A 65 7.21 -11.96 -1.33
C LEU A 65 6.16 -12.97 -1.82
N GLY A 66 5.99 -13.04 -3.13
CA GLY A 66 5.03 -13.98 -3.70
C GLY A 66 3.59 -13.56 -3.54
N LEU A 67 3.35 -12.28 -3.32
CA LEU A 67 2.00 -11.77 -3.13
C LEU A 67 1.44 -11.32 -4.48
N THR A 68 0.18 -11.63 -4.71
CA THR A 68 -0.49 -11.28 -5.96
C THR A 68 -1.36 -10.05 -5.72
N VAL A 69 -1.00 -8.95 -6.38
CA VAL A 69 -1.80 -7.74 -6.32
C VAL A 69 -2.89 -7.85 -7.37
N VAL A 70 -4.13 -7.86 -6.93
CA VAL A 70 -5.26 -7.98 -7.85
C VAL A 70 -5.89 -6.64 -8.17
N GLU A 71 -5.62 -5.64 -7.37
CA GLU A 71 -6.13 -4.29 -7.63
C GLU A 71 -5.19 -3.27 -7.01
N LEU A 72 -4.98 -2.18 -7.73
CA LEU A 72 -4.21 -1.05 -7.25
C LEU A 72 -5.02 0.20 -7.55
N ARG A 73 -5.31 1.00 -6.53
CA ARG A 73 -6.08 2.21 -6.71
C ARG A 73 -5.40 3.39 -6.04
N ARG A 74 -5.49 4.52 -6.68
CA ARG A 74 -5.10 5.78 -6.07
C ARG A 74 -6.29 6.28 -5.27
N LEU A 75 -6.07 6.55 -4.01
CA LEU A 75 -7.14 7.01 -3.13
C LEU A 75 -7.28 8.52 -3.20
N PRO A 76 -8.49 9.05 -3.07
CA PRO A 76 -8.67 10.49 -3.00
C PRO A 76 -8.11 11.02 -1.70
N ASP A 77 -7.71 12.28 -1.74
CA ASP A 77 -7.18 12.97 -0.55
C ASP A 77 -8.24 13.19 0.49
#